data_27de5c6e68225b3025f76c69f7ed1cda
#
_entry.id   27de5c6e68225b3025f76c69f7ed1cda
#
_cell.length_a   1.000
_cell.length_b   1.000
_cell.length_c   1.000
_cell.angle_alpha   90.00
_cell.angle_beta   90.00
_cell.angle_gamma   90.00
#
_symmetry.space_group_name_H-M   'P 1'
#
loop_
_entity.id
_entity.type
_entity.pdbx_description
1 polymer ?
#
loop_
_entity_poly.entity_id
_entity_poly.type
_entity_poly.pdbx_seq_one_letter_code
_entity_poly.pdbx_strand_id
1 'polypeptide(L)'
;MTTSSTSSTTATAGVGGGAHSGGVPMTPILFILGSCISLQFGAALATQLFPAIGSWGTTALRLGLAAAVLIVIVRPKIHRFTRQQWLGVAAFGVAVGGMNGAFYASIDRIPLGTAVAIEFLGPLVLSALLSTRRTDLLWVLLALGGVSLFGFESLTGAASLDVLGVVFALVAAVFWALYVLASAHVGRIVPGQDGLAVAMLIGALAVLPLGAPGAIAGIAEPRLLLIALGTALLASVLPYTLELSALRRLPRHVFGIMLSLEPVVALFAGVLLLSQEITPLRVAAAVLVVVASAGVTLTARSRPAGEPQPIDEAPGWELPTPTHATLTGEMPILTEDDLREDGDASTR
;
A
#
# COMPACT_ATOMS: atom_id res chain seq x y z
N MET A 1 -77.84 -29.79 -3.90
CA MET A 1 -76.45 -30.25 -3.71
C MET A 1 -75.64 -29.74 -4.86
N THR A 2 -75.06 -28.58 -4.71
CA THR A 2 -74.19 -27.92 -5.74
C THR A 2 -72.91 -27.53 -5.05
N THR A 3 -71.84 -28.25 -5.39
CA THR A 3 -70.49 -28.00 -4.93
C THR A 3 -69.79 -27.02 -5.88
N SER A 4 -69.49 -25.84 -5.37
CA SER A 4 -68.72 -24.81 -6.07
C SER A 4 -67.20 -25.05 -5.84
N SER A 5 -66.48 -25.28 -6.91
CA SER A 5 -65.02 -25.40 -6.93
C SER A 5 -64.39 -24.03 -7.22
N THR A 6 -63.71 -23.46 -6.24
CA THR A 6 -62.91 -22.27 -6.42
C THR A 6 -61.50 -22.65 -6.89
N SER A 7 -61.21 -22.28 -8.12
CA SER A 7 -59.87 -22.38 -8.72
C SER A 7 -58.99 -21.17 -8.28
N SER A 8 -57.97 -21.42 -7.47
CA SER A 8 -56.96 -20.43 -7.13
C SER A 8 -55.90 -20.33 -8.25
N THR A 9 -55.89 -19.22 -8.92
CA THR A 9 -54.86 -18.84 -9.94
C THR A 9 -53.63 -18.34 -9.19
N THR A 10 -52.58 -19.15 -9.17
CA THR A 10 -51.26 -18.75 -8.66
C THR A 10 -50.56 -17.89 -9.75
N ALA A 11 -50.49 -16.60 -9.49
CA ALA A 11 -49.65 -15.70 -10.32
C ALA A 11 -48.17 -15.94 -9.96
N THR A 12 -47.47 -16.60 -10.87
CA THR A 12 -45.99 -16.65 -10.87
C THR A 12 -45.45 -15.29 -11.26
N ALA A 13 -45.02 -14.51 -10.25
CA ALA A 13 -44.20 -13.31 -10.46
C ALA A 13 -42.84 -13.76 -11.02
N GLY A 14 -42.61 -13.55 -12.30
CA GLY A 14 -41.31 -13.72 -12.93
C GLY A 14 -40.31 -12.72 -12.32
N VAL A 15 -39.46 -13.22 -11.47
CA VAL A 15 -38.25 -12.48 -11.04
C VAL A 15 -37.31 -12.44 -12.23
N GLY A 16 -37.38 -11.35 -12.99
CA GLY A 16 -36.42 -11.02 -14.00
C GLY A 16 -35.06 -10.77 -13.33
N GLY A 17 -34.27 -11.83 -13.20
CA GLY A 17 -32.86 -11.75 -12.83
C GLY A 17 -32.10 -11.03 -13.95
N GLY A 18 -32.02 -9.71 -13.88
CA GLY A 18 -31.04 -8.92 -14.61
C GLY A 18 -29.66 -9.40 -14.18
N ALA A 19 -29.03 -10.25 -15.01
CA ALA A 19 -27.61 -10.51 -14.90
C ALA A 19 -26.88 -9.17 -15.10
N HIS A 20 -26.59 -8.49 -14.00
CA HIS A 20 -25.61 -7.43 -14.03
C HIS A 20 -24.30 -8.07 -14.46
N SER A 21 -23.93 -7.88 -15.72
CA SER A 21 -22.58 -8.08 -16.22
C SER A 21 -21.67 -7.16 -15.39
N GLY A 22 -21.17 -7.68 -14.27
CA GLY A 22 -20.31 -6.97 -13.34
C GLY A 22 -18.94 -6.71 -13.98
N GLY A 23 -18.88 -5.78 -14.93
CA GLY A 23 -17.63 -5.22 -15.40
C GLY A 23 -16.93 -4.56 -14.22
N VAL A 24 -15.61 -4.76 -14.12
CA VAL A 24 -14.80 -4.08 -13.11
C VAL A 24 -15.01 -2.57 -13.26
N PRO A 25 -15.43 -1.84 -12.23
CA PRO A 25 -15.71 -0.42 -12.35
C PRO A 25 -14.46 0.33 -12.83
N MET A 26 -14.59 1.13 -13.89
CA MET A 26 -13.47 1.85 -14.51
C MET A 26 -12.83 2.88 -13.58
N THR A 27 -13.62 3.54 -12.74
CA THR A 27 -13.16 4.62 -11.85
C THR A 27 -12.01 4.20 -10.91
N PRO A 28 -12.06 3.07 -10.18
CA PRO A 28 -10.95 2.65 -9.35
C PRO A 28 -9.69 2.26 -10.13
N ILE A 29 -9.84 1.76 -11.36
CA ILE A 29 -8.70 1.48 -12.26
C ILE A 29 -7.98 2.80 -12.59
N LEU A 30 -8.74 3.84 -12.96
CA LEU A 30 -8.20 5.16 -13.23
C LEU A 30 -7.53 5.77 -12.00
N PHE A 31 -8.01 5.47 -10.78
CA PHE A 31 -7.37 5.92 -9.55
C PHE A 31 -5.98 5.31 -9.38
N ILE A 32 -5.80 4.00 -9.66
CA ILE A 32 -4.49 3.35 -9.54
C ILE A 32 -3.54 3.86 -10.63
N LEU A 33 -4.00 3.97 -11.87
CA LEU A 33 -3.18 4.53 -12.94
C LEU A 33 -2.79 5.98 -12.65
N GLY A 34 -3.72 6.78 -12.17
CA GLY A 34 -3.47 8.15 -11.72
C GLY A 34 -2.48 8.21 -10.57
N SER A 35 -2.55 7.27 -9.61
CA SER A 35 -1.60 7.12 -8.53
C SER A 35 -0.19 6.83 -9.05
N CYS A 36 -0.04 5.79 -9.88
CA CYS A 36 1.25 5.43 -10.48
C CYS A 36 1.86 6.60 -11.27
N ILE A 37 1.07 7.26 -12.12
CA ILE A 37 1.53 8.43 -12.89
C ILE A 37 1.96 9.54 -11.94
N SER A 38 1.13 9.91 -10.98
CA SER A 38 1.41 10.96 -10.00
C SER A 38 2.69 10.68 -9.22
N LEU A 39 2.86 9.44 -8.75
CA LEU A 39 4.04 9.02 -7.99
C LEU A 39 5.32 9.20 -8.80
N GLN A 40 5.33 8.75 -10.07
CA GLN A 40 6.52 8.84 -10.92
C GLN A 40 6.81 10.30 -11.36
N PHE A 41 5.79 11.09 -11.63
CA PHE A 41 5.97 12.53 -11.86
C PHE A 41 6.52 13.24 -10.63
N GLY A 42 6.00 12.91 -9.43
CA GLY A 42 6.53 13.42 -8.17
C GLY A 42 7.97 12.99 -7.91
N ALA A 43 8.33 11.74 -8.22
CA ALA A 43 9.71 11.26 -8.10
C ALA A 43 10.65 12.00 -9.09
N ALA A 44 10.22 12.19 -10.34
CA ALA A 44 10.99 12.97 -11.33
C ALA A 44 11.12 14.45 -10.92
N LEU A 45 10.06 15.05 -10.34
CA LEU A 45 10.14 16.42 -9.83
C LEU A 45 11.13 16.53 -8.66
N ALA A 46 11.18 15.50 -7.79
CA ALA A 46 12.10 15.46 -6.66
C ALA A 46 13.57 15.50 -7.07
N THR A 47 13.94 14.94 -8.23
CA THR A 47 15.35 14.96 -8.70
C THR A 47 15.86 16.37 -8.95
N GLN A 48 14.98 17.35 -9.21
CA GLN A 48 15.36 18.75 -9.35
C GLN A 48 15.86 19.37 -8.05
N LEU A 49 15.54 18.77 -6.90
CA LEU A 49 15.99 19.22 -5.58
C LEU A 49 17.37 18.65 -5.20
N PHE A 50 17.76 17.49 -5.77
CA PHE A 50 18.97 16.77 -5.37
C PHE A 50 20.26 17.62 -5.46
N PRO A 51 20.50 18.43 -6.52
CA PRO A 51 21.70 19.24 -6.60
C PRO A 51 21.80 20.31 -5.50
N ALA A 52 20.65 20.77 -4.99
CA ALA A 52 20.62 21.85 -4.00
C ALA A 52 20.59 21.35 -2.55
N ILE A 53 19.83 20.30 -2.26
CA ILE A 53 19.56 19.85 -0.90
C ILE A 53 19.83 18.34 -0.68
N GLY A 54 20.34 17.65 -1.69
CA GLY A 54 20.63 16.22 -1.67
C GLY A 54 19.37 15.34 -1.64
N SER A 55 19.53 14.06 -1.92
CA SER A 55 18.44 13.09 -1.93
C SER A 55 17.82 12.88 -0.53
N TRP A 56 18.63 12.85 0.52
CA TRP A 56 18.17 12.73 1.92
C TRP A 56 17.42 13.97 2.40
N GLY A 57 17.93 15.18 2.06
CA GLY A 57 17.25 16.44 2.37
C GLY A 57 15.89 16.55 1.67
N THR A 58 15.86 16.14 0.41
CA THR A 58 14.62 16.06 -0.38
C THR A 58 13.61 15.10 0.26
N THR A 59 14.06 13.92 0.70
CA THR A 59 13.20 12.93 1.37
C THR A 59 12.62 13.49 2.67
N ALA A 60 13.47 14.06 3.53
CA ALA A 60 13.05 14.63 4.82
C ALA A 60 12.02 15.75 4.62
N LEU A 61 12.30 16.67 3.71
CA LEU A 61 11.41 17.80 3.41
C LEU A 61 10.08 17.32 2.81
N ARG A 62 10.13 16.41 1.83
CA ARG A 62 8.93 15.84 1.21
C ARG A 62 8.04 15.11 2.21
N LEU A 63 8.60 14.19 3.01
CA LEU A 63 7.84 13.43 4.00
C LEU A 63 7.30 14.34 5.10
N GLY A 64 8.08 15.35 5.52
CA GLY A 64 7.65 16.35 6.49
C GLY A 64 6.46 17.18 5.99
N LEU A 65 6.52 17.67 4.75
CA LEU A 65 5.42 18.41 4.13
C LEU A 65 4.20 17.52 3.91
N ALA A 66 4.39 16.28 3.44
CA ALA A 66 3.29 15.33 3.29
C ALA A 66 2.63 15.00 4.64
N ALA A 67 3.43 14.80 5.69
CA ALA A 67 2.93 14.60 7.05
C ALA A 67 2.13 15.80 7.54
N ALA A 68 2.63 17.03 7.33
CA ALA A 68 1.93 18.24 7.70
C ALA A 68 0.55 18.35 7.01
N VAL A 69 0.50 18.09 5.69
CA VAL A 69 -0.76 18.10 4.93
C VAL A 69 -1.71 17.01 5.45
N LEU A 70 -1.22 15.78 5.62
CA LEU A 70 -2.07 14.69 6.11
C LEU A 70 -2.56 14.92 7.54
N ILE A 71 -1.73 15.45 8.44
CA ILE A 71 -2.14 15.77 9.82
C ILE A 71 -3.24 16.82 9.83
N VAL A 72 -3.14 17.86 8.98
CA VAL A 72 -4.18 18.90 8.87
C VAL A 72 -5.50 18.34 8.35
N ILE A 73 -5.43 17.43 7.35
CA ILE A 73 -6.62 16.83 6.72
C ILE A 73 -7.25 15.78 7.64
N VAL A 74 -6.43 14.83 8.13
CA VAL A 74 -6.90 13.66 8.87
C VAL A 74 -7.20 13.99 10.33
N ARG A 75 -6.43 14.91 10.95
CA ARG A 75 -6.50 15.32 12.36
C ARG A 75 -6.42 14.10 13.30
N PRO A 76 -5.32 13.34 13.25
CA PRO A 76 -5.20 12.06 13.95
C PRO A 76 -5.34 12.24 15.47
N LYS A 77 -6.12 11.36 16.11
CA LYS A 77 -6.38 11.40 17.56
C LYS A 77 -5.26 10.67 18.31
N ILE A 78 -4.02 11.15 18.19
CA ILE A 78 -2.81 10.53 18.74
C ILE A 78 -2.85 10.30 20.26
N HIS A 79 -3.59 11.14 21.00
CA HIS A 79 -3.77 11.03 22.46
C HIS A 79 -4.53 9.76 22.88
N ARG A 80 -5.18 9.06 21.93
CA ARG A 80 -5.91 7.82 22.15
C ARG A 80 -5.10 6.57 21.77
N PHE A 81 -3.88 6.75 21.25
CA PHE A 81 -3.07 5.62 20.82
C PHE A 81 -2.55 4.85 22.03
N THR A 82 -2.78 3.54 22.02
CA THR A 82 -2.20 2.60 22.96
C THR A 82 -0.69 2.41 22.69
N ARG A 83 0.04 1.85 23.64
CA ARG A 83 1.48 1.52 23.44
C ARG A 83 1.70 0.62 22.22
N GLN A 84 0.81 -0.35 21.99
CA GLN A 84 0.90 -1.25 20.84
C GLN A 84 0.69 -0.49 19.52
N GLN A 85 -0.28 0.42 19.47
CA GLN A 85 -0.52 1.26 18.29
C GLN A 85 0.68 2.17 18.00
N TRP A 86 1.28 2.77 19.03
CA TRP A 86 2.50 3.58 18.89
C TRP A 86 3.67 2.78 18.34
N LEU A 87 3.92 1.56 18.85
CA LEU A 87 4.99 0.69 18.34
C LEU A 87 4.75 0.30 16.87
N GLY A 88 3.50 -0.06 16.53
CA GLY A 88 3.14 -0.38 15.15
C GLY A 88 3.33 0.79 14.20
N VAL A 89 2.85 1.99 14.59
CA VAL A 89 2.99 3.20 13.78
C VAL A 89 4.43 3.67 13.69
N ALA A 90 5.23 3.49 14.76
CA ALA A 90 6.67 3.80 14.72
C ALA A 90 7.42 2.88 13.75
N ALA A 91 7.19 1.57 13.81
CA ALA A 91 7.76 0.62 12.85
C ALA A 91 7.34 0.94 11.41
N PHE A 92 6.07 1.29 11.20
CA PHE A 92 5.54 1.71 9.92
C PHE A 92 6.23 3.00 9.43
N GLY A 93 6.39 4.00 10.29
CA GLY A 93 7.07 5.26 9.96
C GLY A 93 8.54 5.06 9.59
N VAL A 94 9.27 4.24 10.35
CA VAL A 94 10.67 3.88 10.03
C VAL A 94 10.76 3.18 8.68
N ALA A 95 9.83 2.25 8.39
CA ALA A 95 9.77 1.58 7.10
C ALA A 95 9.50 2.58 5.96
N VAL A 96 8.56 3.51 6.13
CA VAL A 96 8.27 4.59 5.17
C VAL A 96 9.51 5.47 4.95
N GLY A 97 10.15 5.92 6.02
CA GLY A 97 11.33 6.78 5.94
C GLY A 97 12.51 6.08 5.27
N GLY A 98 12.81 4.84 5.68
CA GLY A 98 13.89 4.03 5.11
C GLY A 98 13.68 3.71 3.64
N MET A 99 12.46 3.29 3.26
CA MET A 99 12.07 3.04 1.88
C MET A 99 12.30 4.30 1.00
N ASN A 100 11.67 5.41 1.38
CA ASN A 100 11.73 6.62 0.57
C ASN A 100 13.13 7.25 0.55
N GLY A 101 13.88 7.21 1.68
CA GLY A 101 15.25 7.71 1.74
C GLY A 101 16.19 6.92 0.86
N ALA A 102 16.15 5.59 0.96
CA ALA A 102 16.97 4.72 0.12
C ALA A 102 16.56 4.80 -1.36
N PHE A 103 15.26 4.89 -1.66
CA PHE A 103 14.78 5.06 -3.03
C PHE A 103 15.32 6.36 -3.67
N TYR A 104 15.23 7.50 -2.95
CA TYR A 104 15.75 8.75 -3.48
C TYR A 104 17.28 8.77 -3.61
N ALA A 105 18.00 8.14 -2.67
CA ALA A 105 19.43 7.94 -2.81
C ALA A 105 19.80 7.03 -3.99
N SER A 106 18.90 6.10 -4.36
CA SER A 106 19.05 5.27 -5.55
C SER A 106 18.84 6.05 -6.84
N ILE A 107 17.73 6.78 -6.99
CA ILE A 107 17.42 7.52 -8.23
C ILE A 107 18.31 8.75 -8.43
N ASP A 108 19.05 9.18 -7.43
CA ASP A 108 20.13 10.16 -7.53
C ASP A 108 21.36 9.60 -8.28
N ARG A 109 21.45 8.28 -8.44
CA ARG A 109 22.61 7.55 -8.95
C ARG A 109 22.33 6.67 -10.17
N ILE A 110 21.12 6.08 -10.22
CA ILE A 110 20.71 5.19 -11.31
C ILE A 110 19.38 5.65 -11.91
N PRO A 111 19.06 5.23 -13.16
CA PRO A 111 17.82 5.61 -13.82
C PRO A 111 16.57 5.22 -13.03
N LEU A 112 15.55 6.09 -13.06
CA LEU A 112 14.30 5.95 -12.30
C LEU A 112 13.62 4.59 -12.54
N GLY A 113 13.46 4.18 -13.81
CA GLY A 113 12.85 2.90 -14.14
C GLY A 113 13.63 1.69 -13.62
N THR A 114 14.97 1.78 -13.61
CA THR A 114 15.86 0.74 -13.05
C THR A 114 15.71 0.65 -11.53
N ALA A 115 15.69 1.78 -10.83
CA ALA A 115 15.52 1.84 -9.39
C ALA A 115 14.16 1.22 -8.97
N VAL A 116 13.06 1.61 -9.62
CA VAL A 116 11.72 1.09 -9.36
C VAL A 116 11.66 -0.42 -9.64
N ALA A 117 12.25 -0.90 -10.74
CA ALA A 117 12.24 -2.34 -11.05
C ALA A 117 12.99 -3.18 -10.00
N ILE A 118 14.11 -2.66 -9.47
CA ILE A 118 14.86 -3.34 -8.39
C ILE A 118 14.06 -3.29 -7.08
N GLU A 119 13.48 -2.15 -6.74
CA GLU A 119 12.69 -1.97 -5.52
C GLU A 119 11.48 -2.92 -5.49
N PHE A 120 10.87 -3.21 -6.64
CA PHE A 120 9.76 -4.17 -6.76
C PHE A 120 10.12 -5.60 -6.34
N LEU A 121 11.40 -5.95 -6.24
CA LEU A 121 11.81 -7.25 -5.67
C LEU A 121 11.34 -7.41 -4.22
N GLY A 122 11.21 -6.32 -3.46
CA GLY A 122 10.78 -6.38 -2.07
C GLY A 122 9.41 -7.06 -1.87
N PRO A 123 8.32 -6.50 -2.40
CA PRO A 123 6.99 -7.11 -2.34
C PRO A 123 6.92 -8.49 -3.00
N LEU A 124 7.67 -8.73 -4.09
CA LEU A 124 7.73 -10.01 -4.78
C LEU A 124 8.34 -11.11 -3.90
N VAL A 125 9.53 -10.84 -3.33
CA VAL A 125 10.20 -11.78 -2.41
C VAL A 125 9.34 -12.00 -1.17
N LEU A 126 8.77 -10.95 -0.60
CA LEU A 126 7.86 -11.07 0.54
C LEU A 126 6.67 -11.98 0.21
N SER A 127 6.05 -11.79 -0.95
CA SER A 127 4.93 -12.62 -1.39
C SER A 127 5.31 -14.09 -1.53
N ALA A 128 6.50 -14.39 -2.07
CA ALA A 128 7.00 -15.75 -2.20
C ALA A 128 7.36 -16.38 -0.84
N LEU A 129 7.96 -15.61 0.08
CA LEU A 129 8.27 -16.08 1.44
C LEU A 129 7.01 -16.42 2.26
N LEU A 130 5.94 -15.66 2.03
CA LEU A 130 4.64 -15.90 2.68
C LEU A 130 3.79 -16.93 1.94
N SER A 131 4.23 -17.41 0.76
CA SER A 131 3.52 -18.40 -0.04
C SER A 131 4.01 -19.80 0.26
N THR A 132 3.09 -20.76 0.25
CA THR A 132 3.40 -22.20 0.31
C THR A 132 3.63 -22.83 -1.07
N ARG A 133 3.49 -22.07 -2.15
CA ARG A 133 3.55 -22.57 -3.53
C ARG A 133 4.93 -22.39 -4.13
N ARG A 134 5.50 -23.46 -4.67
CA ARG A 134 6.77 -23.42 -5.42
C ARG A 134 6.69 -22.56 -6.70
N THR A 135 5.49 -22.38 -7.26
CA THR A 135 5.27 -21.51 -8.43
C THR A 135 5.59 -20.06 -8.17
N ASP A 136 5.40 -19.56 -6.93
CA ASP A 136 5.70 -18.18 -6.59
C ASP A 136 7.21 -17.90 -6.61
N LEU A 137 8.02 -18.93 -6.34
CA LEU A 137 9.48 -18.85 -6.51
C LEU A 137 9.88 -18.63 -7.98
N LEU A 138 9.15 -19.21 -8.94
CA LEU A 138 9.41 -18.99 -10.37
C LEU A 138 9.22 -17.50 -10.74
N TRP A 139 8.22 -16.85 -10.18
CA TRP A 139 8.00 -15.42 -10.41
C TRP A 139 9.12 -14.56 -9.84
N VAL A 140 9.62 -14.92 -8.64
CA VAL A 140 10.80 -14.24 -8.07
C VAL A 140 12.03 -14.44 -8.93
N LEU A 141 12.27 -15.66 -9.41
CA LEU A 141 13.40 -15.94 -10.32
C LEU A 141 13.28 -15.18 -11.63
N LEU A 142 12.05 -15.02 -12.17
CA LEU A 142 11.80 -14.22 -13.36
C LEU A 142 12.11 -12.74 -13.13
N ALA A 143 11.71 -12.20 -11.99
CA ALA A 143 12.02 -10.81 -11.62
C ALA A 143 13.53 -10.60 -11.41
N LEU A 144 14.21 -11.54 -10.74
CA LEU A 144 15.66 -11.51 -10.59
C LEU A 144 16.37 -11.58 -11.95
N GLY A 145 15.86 -12.41 -12.88
CA GLY A 145 16.31 -12.42 -14.27
C GLY A 145 16.18 -11.06 -14.93
N GLY A 146 15.03 -10.40 -14.78
CA GLY A 146 14.81 -9.03 -15.26
C GLY A 146 15.81 -8.03 -14.66
N VAL A 147 15.99 -8.06 -13.34
CA VAL A 147 16.98 -7.17 -12.68
C VAL A 147 18.42 -7.47 -13.12
N SER A 148 18.75 -8.75 -13.35
CA SER A 148 20.08 -9.15 -13.85
C SER A 148 20.41 -8.59 -15.23
N LEU A 149 19.40 -8.28 -16.07
CA LEU A 149 19.62 -7.62 -17.36
C LEU A 149 20.21 -6.21 -17.21
N PHE A 150 19.85 -5.48 -16.15
CA PHE A 150 20.47 -4.18 -15.86
C PHE A 150 21.97 -4.34 -15.50
N GLY A 151 22.31 -5.39 -14.74
CA GLY A 151 23.69 -5.74 -14.43
C GLY A 151 24.47 -6.12 -15.69
N PHE A 152 23.88 -6.90 -16.59
CA PHE A 152 24.48 -7.30 -17.85
C PHE A 152 24.74 -6.08 -18.77
N GLU A 153 23.79 -5.14 -18.85
CA GLU A 153 23.97 -3.88 -19.60
C GLU A 153 25.17 -3.09 -19.08
N SER A 154 25.35 -3.05 -17.76
CA SER A 154 26.50 -2.40 -17.13
C SER A 154 27.84 -3.07 -17.48
N LEU A 155 27.88 -4.40 -17.54
CA LEU A 155 29.09 -5.17 -17.89
C LEU A 155 29.47 -5.05 -19.36
N THR A 156 28.51 -4.86 -20.26
CA THR A 156 28.75 -4.67 -21.70
C THR A 156 29.21 -3.25 -22.08
N GLY A 157 29.29 -2.34 -21.10
CA GLY A 157 29.76 -0.98 -21.29
C GLY A 157 28.74 -0.04 -21.94
N ALA A 158 27.50 -0.51 -22.18
CA ALA A 158 26.45 0.33 -22.79
C ALA A 158 25.96 1.43 -21.82
N ALA A 159 25.98 1.17 -20.51
CA ALA A 159 25.78 2.18 -19.45
C ALA A 159 26.26 1.58 -18.12
N SER A 160 27.29 2.18 -17.50
CA SER A 160 27.72 1.75 -16.16
C SER A 160 26.69 2.13 -15.12
N LEU A 161 26.12 1.15 -14.40
CA LEU A 161 25.29 1.42 -13.24
C LEU A 161 26.17 1.70 -12.03
N ASP A 162 25.82 2.73 -11.27
CA ASP A 162 26.43 2.97 -9.97
C ASP A 162 26.01 1.86 -8.99
N VAL A 163 26.99 1.07 -8.53
CA VAL A 163 26.76 -0.04 -7.58
C VAL A 163 26.08 0.44 -6.31
N LEU A 164 26.45 1.62 -5.81
CA LEU A 164 25.84 2.18 -4.62
C LEU A 164 24.36 2.53 -4.85
N GLY A 165 24.01 3.00 -6.06
CA GLY A 165 22.64 3.23 -6.46
C GLY A 165 21.81 1.95 -6.46
N VAL A 166 22.37 0.82 -6.93
CA VAL A 166 21.75 -0.50 -6.89
C VAL A 166 21.59 -0.99 -5.44
N VAL A 167 22.59 -0.80 -4.59
CA VAL A 167 22.51 -1.15 -3.15
C VAL A 167 21.39 -0.36 -2.49
N PHE A 168 21.27 0.93 -2.75
CA PHE A 168 20.18 1.73 -2.21
C PHE A 168 18.81 1.26 -2.71
N ALA A 169 18.66 0.85 -3.97
CA ALA A 169 17.43 0.27 -4.49
C ALA A 169 17.04 -1.04 -3.77
N LEU A 170 18.04 -1.90 -3.50
CA LEU A 170 17.82 -3.15 -2.74
C LEU A 170 17.44 -2.85 -1.27
N VAL A 171 18.06 -1.86 -0.65
CA VAL A 171 17.68 -1.41 0.70
C VAL A 171 16.25 -0.87 0.69
N ALA A 172 15.88 -0.08 -0.33
CA ALA A 172 14.50 0.39 -0.49
C ALA A 172 13.53 -0.79 -0.65
N ALA A 173 13.89 -1.82 -1.43
CA ALA A 173 13.10 -3.05 -1.59
C ALA A 173 12.82 -3.76 -0.25
N VAL A 174 13.84 -3.88 0.61
CA VAL A 174 13.68 -4.46 1.96
C VAL A 174 12.73 -3.61 2.81
N PHE A 175 12.91 -2.29 2.80
CA PHE A 175 12.01 -1.39 3.52
C PHE A 175 10.59 -1.38 2.95
N TRP A 176 10.43 -1.59 1.64
CA TRP A 176 9.10 -1.75 1.05
C TRP A 176 8.40 -3.02 1.55
N ALA A 177 9.11 -4.13 1.62
CA ALA A 177 8.57 -5.35 2.23
C ALA A 177 8.15 -5.11 3.70
N LEU A 178 8.98 -4.43 4.50
CA LEU A 178 8.64 -4.04 5.87
C LEU A 178 7.45 -3.08 5.93
N TYR A 179 7.37 -2.12 5.01
CA TYR A 179 6.23 -1.22 4.85
C TYR A 179 4.92 -1.99 4.62
N VAL A 180 4.94 -3.01 3.73
CA VAL A 180 3.75 -3.84 3.45
C VAL A 180 3.28 -4.55 4.72
N LEU A 181 4.18 -5.15 5.47
CA LEU A 181 3.85 -5.83 6.73
C LEU A 181 3.34 -4.85 7.81
N ALA A 182 4.06 -3.75 8.00
CA ALA A 182 3.73 -2.75 9.01
C ALA A 182 2.42 -2.02 8.68
N SER A 183 2.17 -1.68 7.41
CA SER A 183 0.93 -1.04 6.98
C SER A 183 -0.27 -1.95 7.17
N ALA A 184 -0.14 -3.26 6.85
CA ALA A 184 -1.17 -4.24 7.09
C ALA A 184 -1.46 -4.40 8.60
N HIS A 185 -0.44 -4.42 9.45
CA HIS A 185 -0.60 -4.47 10.90
C HIS A 185 -1.28 -3.21 11.45
N VAL A 186 -0.79 -2.03 11.10
CA VAL A 186 -1.35 -0.74 11.53
C VAL A 186 -2.80 -0.57 11.04
N GLY A 187 -3.11 -1.00 9.81
CA GLY A 187 -4.47 -0.95 9.27
C GLY A 187 -5.50 -1.76 10.06
N ARG A 188 -5.06 -2.77 10.85
CA ARG A 188 -5.95 -3.54 11.73
C ARG A 188 -6.15 -2.90 13.10
N ILE A 189 -5.12 -2.23 13.63
CA ILE A 189 -5.12 -1.73 15.02
C ILE A 189 -5.39 -0.22 15.14
N VAL A 190 -5.21 0.55 14.06
CA VAL A 190 -5.44 2.00 14.04
C VAL A 190 -6.53 2.33 13.03
N PRO A 191 -7.63 2.99 13.46
CA PRO A 191 -8.73 3.29 12.56
C PRO A 191 -8.37 4.38 11.53
N GLY A 192 -8.96 4.29 10.36
CA GLY A 192 -8.90 5.33 9.33
C GLY A 192 -7.50 5.54 8.72
N GLN A 193 -7.09 6.78 8.60
CA GLN A 193 -5.79 7.22 8.07
C GLN A 193 -4.86 7.77 9.16
N ASP A 194 -5.26 7.71 10.43
CA ASP A 194 -4.49 8.25 11.55
C ASP A 194 -3.08 7.65 11.60
N GLY A 195 -2.99 6.32 11.39
CA GLY A 195 -1.72 5.60 11.37
C GLY A 195 -0.77 6.08 10.26
N LEU A 196 -1.29 6.34 9.06
CA LEU A 196 -0.50 6.82 7.93
C LEU A 196 0.03 8.24 8.17
N ALA A 197 -0.82 9.15 8.64
CA ALA A 197 -0.41 10.53 8.91
C ALA A 197 0.72 10.61 9.94
N VAL A 198 0.61 9.83 11.02
CA VAL A 198 1.66 9.76 12.06
C VAL A 198 2.91 9.01 11.57
N ALA A 199 2.75 7.94 10.79
CA ALA A 199 3.88 7.20 10.21
C ALA A 199 4.69 8.09 9.25
N MET A 200 4.05 8.93 8.43
CA MET A 200 4.75 9.90 7.58
C MET A 200 5.61 10.87 8.40
N LEU A 201 5.10 11.37 9.52
CA LEU A 201 5.85 12.25 10.42
C LEU A 201 7.06 11.50 11.03
N ILE A 202 6.85 10.28 11.53
CA ILE A 202 7.93 9.46 12.08
C ILE A 202 8.96 9.13 11.00
N GLY A 203 8.53 8.85 9.77
CA GLY A 203 9.41 8.62 8.63
C GLY A 203 10.27 9.83 8.30
N ALA A 204 9.68 11.04 8.31
CA ALA A 204 10.42 12.28 8.15
C ALA A 204 11.47 12.46 9.26
N LEU A 205 11.08 12.22 10.52
CA LEU A 205 11.98 12.31 11.67
C LEU A 205 13.10 11.26 11.62
N ALA A 206 12.82 10.05 11.16
CA ALA A 206 13.81 8.97 11.01
C ALA A 206 14.90 9.31 9.97
N VAL A 207 14.55 10.08 8.93
CA VAL A 207 15.47 10.50 7.88
C VAL A 207 16.23 11.78 8.24
N LEU A 208 15.73 12.57 9.20
CA LEU A 208 16.36 13.85 9.60
C LEU A 208 17.85 13.75 9.92
N PRO A 209 18.38 12.71 10.61
CA PRO A 209 19.82 12.64 10.88
C PRO A 209 20.70 12.76 9.65
N LEU A 210 20.20 12.28 8.49
CA LEU A 210 20.91 12.36 7.19
C LEU A 210 20.47 13.57 6.37
N GLY A 211 19.22 14.01 6.51
CA GLY A 211 18.59 15.00 5.65
C GLY A 211 18.45 16.40 6.24
N ALA A 212 18.73 16.62 7.54
CA ALA A 212 18.46 17.90 8.20
C ALA A 212 19.14 19.11 7.54
N PRO A 213 20.44 19.07 7.19
CA PRO A 213 21.08 20.23 6.54
C PRO A 213 20.39 20.62 5.23
N GLY A 214 20.08 19.63 4.37
CA GLY A 214 19.37 19.86 3.11
C GLY A 214 17.93 20.33 3.32
N ALA A 215 17.20 19.74 4.27
CA ALA A 215 15.83 20.14 4.57
C ALA A 215 15.76 21.60 5.06
N ILE A 216 16.68 22.02 5.94
CA ILE A 216 16.77 23.41 6.42
C ILE A 216 17.07 24.36 5.24
N ALA A 217 18.05 24.02 4.38
CA ALA A 217 18.35 24.81 3.19
C ALA A 217 17.13 24.91 2.24
N GLY A 218 16.40 23.81 2.05
CA GLY A 218 15.21 23.78 1.23
C GLY A 218 14.04 24.60 1.76
N ILE A 219 13.88 24.70 3.09
CA ILE A 219 12.87 25.56 3.72
C ILE A 219 13.24 27.04 3.56
N ALA A 220 14.53 27.38 3.61
CA ALA A 220 15.01 28.76 3.51
C ALA A 220 14.84 29.37 2.11
N GLU A 221 14.71 28.54 1.06
CA GLU A 221 14.56 28.96 -0.31
C GLU A 221 13.11 28.73 -0.82
N PRO A 222 12.30 29.78 -1.07
CA PRO A 222 10.90 29.63 -1.48
C PRO A 222 10.70 28.77 -2.74
N ARG A 223 11.62 28.84 -3.71
CA ARG A 223 11.54 28.03 -4.92
C ARG A 223 11.70 26.54 -4.61
N LEU A 224 12.69 26.16 -3.80
CA LEU A 224 12.92 24.76 -3.40
C LEU A 224 11.74 24.24 -2.56
N LEU A 225 11.20 25.08 -1.68
CA LEU A 225 10.04 24.74 -0.87
C LEU A 225 8.80 24.47 -1.72
N LEU A 226 8.55 25.28 -2.77
CA LEU A 226 7.43 25.05 -3.70
C LEU A 226 7.59 23.73 -4.48
N ILE A 227 8.82 23.44 -4.98
CA ILE A 227 9.09 22.18 -5.66
C ILE A 227 8.91 21.01 -4.68
N ALA A 228 9.41 21.13 -3.45
CA ALA A 228 9.25 20.11 -2.41
C ALA A 228 7.78 19.89 -2.05
N LEU A 229 6.97 20.93 -1.97
CA LEU A 229 5.53 20.84 -1.75
C LEU A 229 4.83 20.14 -2.92
N GLY A 230 5.16 20.50 -4.17
CA GLY A 230 4.69 19.79 -5.36
C GLY A 230 5.03 18.31 -5.33
N THR A 231 6.29 18.00 -4.96
CA THR A 231 6.76 16.60 -4.79
C THR A 231 5.99 15.90 -3.66
N ALA A 232 5.75 16.54 -2.52
CA ALA A 232 4.99 15.97 -1.41
C ALA A 232 3.55 15.64 -1.81
N LEU A 233 2.91 16.52 -2.58
CA LEU A 233 1.55 16.30 -3.08
C LEU A 233 1.51 15.18 -4.11
N LEU A 234 2.39 15.21 -5.13
CA LEU A 234 2.39 14.26 -6.24
C LEU A 234 2.93 12.88 -5.86
N ALA A 235 3.96 12.79 -5.02
CA ALA A 235 4.60 11.52 -4.67
C ALA A 235 4.14 10.97 -3.31
N SER A 236 3.25 11.63 -2.58
CA SER A 236 2.76 11.12 -1.29
C SER A 236 1.26 11.33 -1.13
N VAL A 237 0.77 12.56 -1.01
CA VAL A 237 -0.63 12.82 -0.62
C VAL A 237 -1.61 12.26 -1.66
N LEU A 238 -1.40 12.59 -2.93
CA LEU A 238 -2.30 12.18 -4.02
C LEU A 238 -2.26 10.67 -4.26
N PRO A 239 -1.09 9.99 -4.42
CA PRO A 239 -1.04 8.55 -4.61
C PRO A 239 -1.71 7.78 -3.48
N TYR A 240 -1.37 8.03 -2.23
CA TYR A 240 -1.96 7.30 -1.10
C TYR A 240 -3.48 7.51 -1.00
N THR A 241 -3.99 8.70 -1.35
CA THR A 241 -5.42 8.97 -1.36
C THR A 241 -6.15 8.21 -2.47
N LEU A 242 -5.57 8.17 -3.67
CA LEU A 242 -6.11 7.45 -4.82
C LEU A 242 -6.06 5.94 -4.59
N GLU A 243 -4.94 5.41 -4.10
CA GLU A 243 -4.77 3.99 -3.79
C GLU A 243 -5.74 3.51 -2.72
N LEU A 244 -5.87 4.26 -1.62
CA LEU A 244 -6.84 3.92 -0.58
C LEU A 244 -8.28 3.94 -1.11
N SER A 245 -8.60 4.89 -2.00
CA SER A 245 -9.91 4.98 -2.63
C SER A 245 -10.17 3.81 -3.60
N ALA A 246 -9.14 3.35 -4.28
CA ALA A 246 -9.20 2.18 -5.17
C ALA A 246 -9.31 0.87 -4.37
N LEU A 247 -8.50 0.69 -3.32
CA LEU A 247 -8.51 -0.50 -2.44
C LEU A 247 -9.87 -0.77 -1.79
N ARG A 248 -10.64 0.29 -1.52
CA ARG A 248 -12.01 0.16 -0.97
C ARG A 248 -13.03 -0.33 -1.98
N ARG A 249 -12.70 -0.31 -3.29
CA ARG A 249 -13.63 -0.56 -4.39
C ARG A 249 -13.21 -1.72 -5.30
N LEU A 250 -11.95 -2.16 -5.22
CA LEU A 250 -11.40 -3.23 -6.04
C LEU A 250 -11.03 -4.45 -5.21
N PRO A 251 -11.18 -5.65 -5.79
CA PRO A 251 -10.56 -6.84 -5.23
C PRO A 251 -9.03 -6.67 -5.16
N ARG A 252 -8.40 -7.16 -4.07
CA ARG A 252 -6.96 -6.99 -3.81
C ARG A 252 -6.08 -7.46 -4.97
N HIS A 253 -6.48 -8.53 -5.66
CA HIS A 253 -5.73 -9.05 -6.80
C HIS A 253 -5.74 -8.10 -8.02
N VAL A 254 -6.87 -7.41 -8.30
CA VAL A 254 -6.94 -6.41 -9.38
C VAL A 254 -6.04 -5.22 -9.06
N PHE A 255 -6.07 -4.77 -7.80
CA PHE A 255 -5.20 -3.71 -7.31
C PHE A 255 -3.71 -4.07 -7.50
N GLY A 256 -3.29 -5.28 -7.08
CA GLY A 256 -1.90 -5.72 -7.23
C GLY A 256 -1.45 -5.83 -8.69
N ILE A 257 -2.32 -6.32 -9.62
CA ILE A 257 -2.01 -6.35 -11.05
C ILE A 257 -1.82 -4.93 -11.59
N MET A 258 -2.65 -3.97 -11.18
CA MET A 258 -2.53 -2.60 -11.65
C MET A 258 -1.25 -1.93 -11.13
N LEU A 259 -0.89 -2.14 -9.87
CA LEU A 259 0.37 -1.66 -9.30
C LEU A 259 1.60 -2.25 -10.01
N SER A 260 1.50 -3.48 -10.56
CA SER A 260 2.62 -4.06 -11.29
C SER A 260 3.02 -3.30 -12.56
N LEU A 261 2.19 -2.36 -13.02
CA LEU A 261 2.52 -1.45 -14.12
C LEU A 261 3.48 -0.31 -13.71
N GLU A 262 3.71 -0.13 -12.42
CA GLU A 262 4.52 0.98 -11.90
C GLU A 262 5.93 1.05 -12.50
N PRO A 263 6.70 -0.07 -12.68
CA PRO A 263 8.01 -0.02 -13.33
C PRO A 263 7.96 0.49 -14.78
N VAL A 264 6.88 0.19 -15.51
CA VAL A 264 6.68 0.69 -16.89
C VAL A 264 6.40 2.19 -16.86
N VAL A 265 5.54 2.65 -15.96
CA VAL A 265 5.26 4.09 -15.79
C VAL A 265 6.52 4.84 -15.38
N ALA A 266 7.35 4.26 -14.49
CA ALA A 266 8.64 4.81 -14.07
C ALA A 266 9.62 4.94 -15.25
N LEU A 267 9.71 3.91 -16.10
CA LEU A 267 10.54 3.94 -17.29
C LEU A 267 10.13 5.09 -18.24
N PHE A 268 8.83 5.22 -18.51
CA PHE A 268 8.31 6.31 -19.34
C PHE A 268 8.54 7.69 -18.71
N ALA A 269 8.32 7.83 -17.41
CA ALA A 269 8.58 9.07 -16.69
C ALA A 269 10.07 9.44 -16.74
N GLY A 270 10.98 8.47 -16.60
CA GLY A 270 12.41 8.66 -16.72
C GLY A 270 12.81 9.21 -18.10
N VAL A 271 12.24 8.66 -19.17
CA VAL A 271 12.47 9.15 -20.55
C VAL A 271 11.88 10.54 -20.75
N LEU A 272 10.60 10.73 -20.42
CA LEU A 272 9.87 11.95 -20.75
C LEU A 272 10.29 13.16 -19.89
N LEU A 273 10.59 12.93 -18.61
CA LEU A 273 10.83 14.01 -17.65
C LEU A 273 12.30 14.20 -17.30
N LEU A 274 13.09 13.11 -17.35
CA LEU A 274 14.50 13.14 -16.97
C LEU A 274 15.45 12.95 -18.16
N SER A 275 14.91 12.86 -19.39
CA SER A 275 15.66 12.64 -20.63
C SER A 275 16.59 11.42 -20.54
N GLN A 276 16.18 10.38 -19.80
CA GLN A 276 16.96 9.16 -19.64
C GLN A 276 16.87 8.32 -20.90
N GLU A 277 17.99 7.73 -21.29
CA GLU A 277 18.02 6.85 -22.47
C GLU A 277 17.25 5.54 -22.20
N ILE A 278 16.49 5.12 -23.20
CA ILE A 278 15.78 3.85 -23.20
C ILE A 278 16.54 2.84 -24.06
N THR A 279 16.92 1.73 -23.49
CA THR A 279 17.54 0.62 -24.20
C THR A 279 16.59 -0.55 -24.30
N PRO A 280 16.67 -1.41 -25.33
CA PRO A 280 15.85 -2.61 -25.42
C PRO A 280 15.99 -3.53 -24.18
N LEU A 281 17.18 -3.54 -23.58
CA LEU A 281 17.44 -4.33 -22.37
C LEU A 281 16.64 -3.81 -21.17
N ARG A 282 16.57 -2.48 -20.99
CA ARG A 282 15.77 -1.85 -19.91
C ARG A 282 14.29 -2.11 -20.06
N VAL A 283 13.80 -2.06 -21.32
CA VAL A 283 12.41 -2.41 -21.62
C VAL A 283 12.15 -3.88 -21.28
N ALA A 284 13.03 -4.79 -21.73
CA ALA A 284 12.91 -6.21 -21.43
C ALA A 284 12.93 -6.49 -19.92
N ALA A 285 13.83 -5.85 -19.18
CA ALA A 285 13.93 -5.95 -17.72
C ALA A 285 12.64 -5.49 -17.04
N ALA A 286 12.11 -4.32 -17.40
CA ALA A 286 10.86 -3.80 -16.86
C ALA A 286 9.68 -4.74 -17.15
N VAL A 287 9.58 -5.25 -18.38
CA VAL A 287 8.52 -6.20 -18.78
C VAL A 287 8.62 -7.49 -17.95
N LEU A 288 9.82 -8.04 -17.73
CA LEU A 288 9.99 -9.26 -16.91
C LEU A 288 9.55 -9.04 -15.46
N VAL A 289 9.88 -7.88 -14.86
CA VAL A 289 9.44 -7.52 -13.50
C VAL A 289 7.92 -7.37 -13.44
N VAL A 290 7.31 -6.72 -14.44
CA VAL A 290 5.84 -6.58 -14.53
C VAL A 290 5.15 -7.94 -14.65
N VAL A 291 5.65 -8.81 -15.55
CA VAL A 291 5.11 -10.17 -15.73
C VAL A 291 5.25 -10.98 -14.45
N ALA A 292 6.38 -10.87 -13.76
CA ALA A 292 6.59 -11.53 -12.48
C ALA A 292 5.60 -11.05 -11.41
N SER A 293 5.44 -9.75 -11.26
CA SER A 293 4.52 -9.14 -10.28
C SER A 293 3.05 -9.49 -10.56
N ALA A 294 2.64 -9.38 -11.83
CA ALA A 294 1.30 -9.80 -12.25
C ALA A 294 1.08 -11.30 -12.04
N GLY A 295 2.10 -12.12 -12.34
CA GLY A 295 2.07 -13.58 -12.17
C GLY A 295 1.85 -13.99 -10.72
N VAL A 296 2.60 -13.41 -9.76
CA VAL A 296 2.38 -13.64 -8.32
C VAL A 296 0.95 -13.29 -7.93
N THR A 297 0.45 -12.14 -8.38
CA THR A 297 -0.90 -11.67 -8.05
C THR A 297 -1.99 -12.58 -8.61
N LEU A 298 -1.82 -13.08 -9.83
CA LEU A 298 -2.76 -14.01 -10.47
C LEU A 298 -2.74 -15.39 -9.80
N THR A 299 -1.58 -15.90 -9.44
CA THR A 299 -1.46 -17.19 -8.75
C THR A 299 -2.00 -17.13 -7.32
N ALA A 300 -1.88 -15.99 -6.63
CA ALA A 300 -2.50 -15.77 -5.33
C ALA A 300 -4.04 -15.84 -5.38
N ARG A 301 -4.67 -15.44 -6.51
CA ARG A 301 -6.12 -15.52 -6.72
C ARG A 301 -6.68 -16.95 -6.68
N SER A 302 -5.87 -17.94 -7.03
CA SER A 302 -6.28 -19.35 -7.08
C SER A 302 -6.34 -20.03 -5.72
N ARG A 303 -6.25 -19.29 -4.59
CA ARG A 303 -6.44 -19.84 -3.25
C ARG A 303 -7.93 -20.05 -2.97
N PRO A 304 -8.33 -21.25 -2.52
CA PRO A 304 -9.70 -21.46 -2.05
C PRO A 304 -10.01 -20.50 -0.90
N ALA A 305 -11.21 -19.92 -0.91
CA ALA A 305 -11.71 -19.12 0.21
C ALA A 305 -11.86 -20.05 1.42
N GLY A 306 -10.90 -20.06 2.34
CA GLY A 306 -10.90 -20.92 3.53
C GLY A 306 -9.51 -21.25 4.07
N GLU A 307 -8.43 -21.09 3.31
CA GLU A 307 -7.10 -21.16 3.91
C GLU A 307 -6.76 -19.87 4.65
N PRO A 308 -6.37 -19.95 5.95
CA PRO A 308 -5.89 -18.79 6.69
C PRO A 308 -4.75 -18.12 5.93
N GLN A 309 -4.75 -16.81 5.80
CA GLN A 309 -3.60 -16.11 5.24
C GLN A 309 -2.42 -16.32 6.20
N PRO A 310 -1.22 -16.70 5.72
CA PRO A 310 -0.06 -16.98 6.58
C PRO A 310 0.36 -15.80 7.48
N ILE A 311 -0.16 -14.60 7.24
CA ILE A 311 0.05 -13.39 8.07
C ILE A 311 -0.66 -13.53 9.44
N ASP A 312 -1.64 -14.44 9.59
CA ASP A 312 -2.37 -14.66 10.84
C ASP A 312 -1.65 -15.65 11.77
N GLU A 313 -0.65 -16.38 11.26
CA GLU A 313 0.17 -17.32 12.04
C GLU A 313 1.59 -16.79 12.27
N ALA A 314 1.75 -15.58 12.82
CA ALA A 314 3.01 -15.23 13.46
C ALA A 314 3.11 -16.03 14.77
N PRO A 315 4.14 -16.90 14.95
CA PRO A 315 4.24 -17.71 16.16
C PRO A 315 4.38 -16.80 17.39
N GLY A 316 3.42 -16.88 18.31
CA GLY A 316 3.55 -16.22 19.60
C GLY A 316 2.43 -15.26 20.01
N TRP A 317 1.34 -15.12 19.27
CA TRP A 317 0.21 -14.27 19.64
C TRP A 317 -1.08 -15.07 19.84
N GLU A 318 -1.08 -16.04 20.73
CA GLU A 318 -2.35 -16.57 21.20
C GLU A 318 -3.06 -15.48 22.01
N LEU A 319 -3.94 -14.71 21.34
CA LEU A 319 -5.01 -14.03 22.07
C LEU A 319 -5.86 -15.12 22.75
N PRO A 320 -6.20 -14.98 24.04
CA PRO A 320 -7.12 -15.91 24.68
C PRO A 320 -8.40 -15.92 23.85
N THR A 321 -8.72 -17.07 23.27
CA THR A 321 -10.00 -17.32 22.62
C THR A 321 -11.11 -16.95 23.62
N PRO A 322 -12.07 -16.07 23.24
CA PRO A 322 -13.24 -15.90 24.06
C PRO A 322 -13.92 -17.26 24.13
N THR A 323 -13.96 -17.82 25.33
CA THR A 323 -14.71 -19.04 25.63
C THR A 323 -16.12 -18.77 25.17
N HIS A 324 -16.57 -19.49 24.13
CA HIS A 324 -17.99 -19.54 23.80
C HIS A 324 -18.71 -20.15 24.99
N ALA A 325 -19.13 -19.29 25.91
CA ALA A 325 -20.20 -19.67 26.82
C ALA A 325 -21.42 -19.87 25.93
N THR A 326 -21.77 -21.12 25.73
CA THR A 326 -23.04 -21.52 25.16
C THR A 326 -24.15 -20.90 26.03
N LEU A 327 -24.70 -19.78 25.55
CA LEU A 327 -25.96 -19.25 26.07
C LEU A 327 -27.12 -20.17 25.55
N THR A 328 -27.21 -21.38 26.09
CA THR A 328 -28.43 -22.14 26.15
C THR A 328 -29.06 -21.87 27.52
N GLY A 329 -29.55 -20.66 27.69
CA GLY A 329 -30.44 -20.27 28.77
C GLY A 329 -31.69 -19.71 28.12
N GLU A 330 -32.77 -20.48 28.17
CA GLU A 330 -34.11 -19.98 27.84
C GLU A 330 -34.35 -18.70 28.64
N MET A 331 -34.65 -17.60 27.95
CA MET A 331 -35.15 -16.38 28.60
C MET A 331 -36.52 -16.71 29.18
N PRO A 332 -36.73 -16.56 30.50
CA PRO A 332 -38.08 -16.68 31.05
C PRO A 332 -38.95 -15.57 30.48
N ILE A 333 -40.09 -15.97 29.92
CA ILE A 333 -41.14 -15.05 29.48
C ILE A 333 -41.72 -14.43 30.76
N LEU A 334 -41.44 -13.14 30.99
CA LEU A 334 -42.10 -12.38 32.08
C LEU A 334 -43.58 -12.30 31.77
N THR A 335 -44.40 -12.88 32.63
CA THR A 335 -45.87 -12.78 32.56
C THR A 335 -46.33 -11.46 33.21
N GLU A 336 -47.51 -10.99 32.79
CA GLU A 336 -48.11 -9.72 33.30
C GLU A 336 -48.28 -9.66 34.83
N ASP A 337 -48.20 -10.78 35.54
CA ASP A 337 -48.27 -10.85 36.99
C ASP A 337 -46.99 -10.43 37.70
N ASP A 338 -45.80 -10.56 37.05
CA ASP A 338 -44.51 -10.15 37.60
C ASP A 338 -44.32 -8.63 37.68
N LEU A 339 -45.18 -7.87 36.99
CA LEU A 339 -45.15 -6.40 36.98
C LEU A 339 -46.05 -5.74 38.04
N ARG A 340 -46.74 -6.51 38.87
CA ARG A 340 -47.65 -5.96 39.88
C ARG A 340 -47.12 -5.97 41.32
N GLU A 341 -45.99 -6.65 41.60
CA GLU A 341 -45.45 -6.72 42.97
C GLU A 341 -44.50 -5.59 43.36
N ASP A 342 -44.00 -4.78 42.42
CA ASP A 342 -43.06 -3.68 42.73
C ASP A 342 -43.74 -2.30 42.99
N GLY A 343 -45.05 -2.29 43.16
CA GLY A 343 -45.86 -1.08 43.36
C GLY A 343 -46.13 -0.66 44.81
N ASP A 344 -45.70 -1.43 45.84
CA ASP A 344 -46.14 -1.16 47.24
C ASP A 344 -45.01 -1.15 48.29
N ALA A 345 -43.84 -0.60 47.96
CA ALA A 345 -42.74 -0.41 48.93
C ALA A 345 -42.15 1.01 48.93
N SER A 346 -43.00 2.04 48.88
CA SER A 346 -42.54 3.41 49.13
C SER A 346 -43.53 4.23 49.97
N THR A 347 -43.85 3.74 51.18
CA THR A 347 -44.35 4.60 52.28
C THR A 347 -44.15 3.88 53.60
N ARG A 348 -42.96 4.05 54.18
CA ARG A 348 -42.75 4.20 55.65
C ARG A 348 -41.31 4.65 55.91
#